data_8bfc7fc52182b97feff1c48371e4e3e9
#
_entry.id   8bfc7fc52182b97feff1c48371e4e3e9
#
_cell.length_a   1.000
_cell.length_b   1.000
_cell.length_c   1.000
_cell.angle_alpha   90.00
_cell.angle_beta   90.00
_cell.angle_gamma   90.00
#
_symmetry.space_group_name_H-M   'P 1'
#
loop_
_entity.id
_entity.type
_entity.pdbx_description
1 polymer ?
#
loop_
_entity_poly.entity_id
_entity_poly.type
_entity_poly.pdbx_seq_one_letter_code
_entity_poly.pdbx_strand_id
1 'polypeptide(L)'
;MSEKWELIEERALKRKRFLAEWRERVKRLAQEARRLLGDARVLAFGSAVRGDWCVESDVDVLIVSSKVPSDAIERVKLKMHLKELLGACVPLELHLATPEEFEHWYKRFIDVYEEF
;
A
#
# COMPACT_ATOMS: atom_id res chain seq x y z
N MET A 1 -22.91 21.27 -14.97
CA MET A 1 -21.57 20.70 -14.73
C MET A 1 -21.41 19.45 -15.57
N SER A 2 -20.26 19.24 -16.19
CA SER A 2 -20.04 18.07 -17.03
C SER A 2 -19.80 16.81 -16.18
N GLU A 3 -20.11 15.65 -16.74
CA GLU A 3 -19.84 14.34 -16.12
C GLU A 3 -18.38 14.21 -15.67
N LYS A 4 -17.45 14.84 -16.37
CA LYS A 4 -16.02 14.81 -16.05
C LYS A 4 -15.74 15.41 -14.66
N TRP A 5 -16.38 16.51 -14.30
CA TRP A 5 -16.21 17.12 -12.99
C TRP A 5 -16.81 16.27 -11.88
N GLU A 6 -17.93 15.63 -12.12
CA GLU A 6 -18.56 14.71 -11.17
C GLU A 6 -17.67 13.53 -10.88
N LEU A 7 -17.00 12.95 -11.90
CA LEU A 7 -16.06 11.86 -11.73
C LEU A 7 -14.83 12.28 -10.92
N ILE A 8 -14.33 13.50 -11.16
CA ILE A 8 -13.18 14.02 -10.42
C ILE A 8 -13.53 14.20 -8.95
N GLU A 9 -14.70 14.76 -8.65
CA GLU A 9 -15.18 14.94 -7.29
C GLU A 9 -15.36 13.59 -6.58
N GLU A 10 -15.92 12.61 -7.28
CA GLU A 10 -16.12 11.28 -6.74
C GLU A 10 -14.78 10.60 -6.37
N ARG A 11 -13.79 10.72 -7.25
CA ARG A 11 -12.45 10.19 -6.99
C ARG A 11 -11.78 10.86 -5.81
N ALA A 12 -11.87 12.17 -5.73
CA ALA A 12 -11.30 12.94 -4.61
C ALA A 12 -11.94 12.53 -3.29
N LEU A 13 -13.25 12.30 -3.28
CA LEU A 13 -13.98 11.88 -2.10
C LEU A 13 -13.58 10.46 -1.67
N LYS A 14 -13.41 9.55 -2.62
CA LYS A 14 -12.92 8.18 -2.34
C LYS A 14 -11.52 8.19 -1.75
N ARG A 15 -10.62 9.02 -2.29
CA ARG A 15 -9.27 9.17 -1.75
C ARG A 15 -9.31 9.70 -0.32
N LYS A 16 -10.11 10.70 -0.06
CA LYS A 16 -10.27 11.29 1.27
C LYS A 16 -10.76 10.25 2.28
N ARG A 17 -11.75 9.45 1.90
CA ARG A 17 -12.28 8.38 2.76
C ARG A 17 -11.20 7.34 3.07
N PHE A 18 -10.46 6.93 2.05
CA PHE A 18 -9.36 5.97 2.25
C PHE A 18 -8.32 6.52 3.22
N LEU A 19 -7.90 7.77 3.02
CA LEU A 19 -6.88 8.40 3.86
C LEU A 19 -7.35 8.59 5.31
N ALA A 20 -8.66 8.77 5.53
CA ALA A 20 -9.21 8.84 6.87
C ALA A 20 -9.21 7.49 7.58
N GLU A 21 -9.25 6.38 6.84
CA GLU A 21 -9.36 5.01 7.36
C GLU A 21 -8.17 4.13 6.95
N TRP A 22 -7.06 4.71 6.58
CA TRP A 22 -5.97 3.97 5.95
C TRP A 22 -5.42 2.84 6.83
N ARG A 23 -5.38 3.02 8.14
CA ARG A 23 -4.87 1.98 9.05
C ARG A 23 -5.72 0.72 9.01
N GLU A 24 -7.03 0.87 9.01
CA GLU A 24 -7.95 -0.28 8.92
C GLU A 24 -7.82 -0.98 7.57
N ARG A 25 -7.64 -0.20 6.50
CA ARG A 25 -7.45 -0.74 5.15
C ARG A 25 -6.14 -1.52 5.06
N VAL A 26 -5.06 -0.99 5.63
CA VAL A 26 -3.76 -1.67 5.63
C VAL A 26 -3.80 -2.94 6.50
N LYS A 27 -4.57 -2.95 7.59
CA LYS A 27 -4.78 -4.17 8.37
C LYS A 27 -5.40 -5.29 7.52
N ARG A 28 -6.40 -4.98 6.71
CA ARG A 28 -7.01 -5.95 5.79
C ARG A 28 -6.00 -6.46 4.78
N LEU A 29 -5.20 -5.55 4.23
CA LEU A 29 -4.13 -5.90 3.30
C LEU A 29 -3.13 -6.85 3.95
N ALA A 30 -2.74 -6.56 5.20
CA ALA A 30 -1.80 -7.39 5.93
C ALA A 30 -2.33 -8.81 6.17
N GLN A 31 -3.60 -8.94 6.51
CA GLN A 31 -4.24 -10.24 6.68
C GLN A 31 -4.19 -11.07 5.40
N GLU A 32 -4.51 -10.46 4.26
CA GLU A 32 -4.46 -11.13 2.97
C GLU A 32 -3.02 -11.47 2.56
N ALA A 33 -2.09 -10.57 2.78
CA ALA A 33 -0.68 -10.83 2.50
C ALA A 33 -0.15 -12.04 3.29
N ARG A 34 -0.51 -12.14 4.57
CA ARG A 34 -0.12 -13.30 5.39
C ARG A 34 -0.81 -14.59 4.95
N ARG A 35 -2.05 -14.50 4.51
CA ARG A 35 -2.76 -15.65 3.97
C ARG A 35 -2.05 -16.21 2.73
N LEU A 36 -1.57 -15.32 1.87
CA LEU A 36 -0.91 -15.71 0.62
C LEU A 36 0.55 -16.10 0.80
N LEU A 37 1.27 -15.38 1.66
CA LEU A 37 2.72 -15.49 1.77
C LEU A 37 3.22 -16.14 3.06
N GLY A 38 2.37 -16.23 4.07
CA GLY A 38 2.73 -16.83 5.37
C GLY A 38 3.54 -15.90 6.25
N ASP A 39 4.80 -15.67 5.91
CA ASP A 39 5.77 -14.91 6.71
C ASP A 39 5.78 -13.39 6.44
N ALA A 40 4.71 -12.84 5.91
CA ALA A 40 4.70 -11.44 5.50
C ALA A 40 4.77 -10.45 6.67
N ARG A 41 5.72 -9.53 6.60
CA ARG A 41 5.75 -8.31 7.39
C ARG A 41 5.14 -7.19 6.55
N VAL A 42 4.30 -6.37 7.14
CA VAL A 42 3.64 -5.27 6.45
C VAL A 42 3.92 -3.97 7.18
N LEU A 43 4.57 -3.05 6.49
CA LEU A 43 5.02 -1.78 7.05
C LEU A 43 4.41 -0.63 6.25
N ALA A 44 3.78 0.31 6.93
CA ALA A 44 3.36 1.56 6.31
C ALA A 44 4.37 2.65 6.65
N PHE A 45 4.67 3.50 5.70
CA PHE A 45 5.63 4.59 5.86
C PHE A 45 5.22 5.81 5.02
N GLY A 46 6.04 6.84 5.02
CA GLY A 46 5.78 8.05 4.25
C GLY A 46 4.85 9.04 4.96
N SER A 47 4.25 9.93 4.18
CA SER A 47 3.49 11.07 4.71
C SER A 47 2.27 10.68 5.55
N ALA A 48 1.62 9.57 5.22
CA ALA A 48 0.47 9.09 6.00
C ALA A 48 0.87 8.77 7.45
N VAL A 49 2.02 8.11 7.63
CA VAL A 49 2.54 7.76 8.96
C VAL A 49 3.05 9.00 9.71
N ARG A 50 3.73 9.90 8.99
CA ARG A 50 4.22 11.15 9.59
C ARG A 50 3.11 12.11 9.99
N GLY A 51 1.91 11.95 9.42
CA GLY A 51 0.77 12.82 9.71
C GLY A 51 0.73 14.10 8.89
N ASP A 52 1.62 14.27 7.92
CA ASP A 52 1.68 15.44 7.04
C ASP A 52 1.05 15.19 5.66
N TRP A 53 0.16 14.20 5.58
CA TRP A 53 -0.50 13.86 4.33
C TRP A 53 -1.54 14.92 3.91
N CYS A 54 -1.79 14.98 2.60
CA CYS A 54 -2.88 15.75 2.01
C CYS A 54 -3.69 14.84 1.08
N VAL A 55 -4.76 15.35 0.48
CA VAL A 55 -5.66 14.56 -0.38
C VAL A 55 -4.93 13.94 -1.59
N GLU A 56 -3.80 14.52 -1.99
CA GLU A 56 -2.99 14.03 -3.09
C GLU A 56 -1.93 12.99 -2.67
N SER A 57 -1.75 12.80 -1.36
CA SER A 57 -0.80 11.83 -0.84
C SER A 57 -1.24 10.41 -1.08
N ASP A 58 -0.27 9.51 -1.28
CA ASP A 58 -0.51 8.08 -1.28
C ASP A 58 -0.03 7.48 0.04
N VAL A 59 -0.63 6.38 0.44
CA VAL A 59 -0.14 5.58 1.57
C VAL A 59 0.89 4.61 1.03
N ASP A 60 2.12 4.71 1.51
CA ASP A 60 3.21 3.81 1.12
C ASP A 60 3.21 2.59 2.02
N VAL A 61 3.12 1.41 1.42
CA VAL A 61 3.12 0.13 2.13
C VAL A 61 4.17 -0.80 1.54
N LEU A 62 5.00 -1.36 2.39
CA LEU A 62 5.98 -2.36 2.01
C LEU A 62 5.60 -3.71 2.62
N ILE A 63 5.55 -4.73 1.78
CA ILE A 63 5.37 -6.13 2.20
C ILE A 63 6.70 -6.85 2.04
N VAL A 64 7.20 -7.39 3.13
CA VAL A 64 8.46 -8.13 3.17
C VAL A 64 8.16 -9.59 3.44
N SER A 65 8.57 -10.47 2.53
CA SER A 65 8.38 -11.91 2.68
C SER A 65 9.42 -12.68 1.89
N SER A 66 9.88 -13.79 2.44
CA SER A 66 10.77 -14.71 1.72
C SER A 66 10.11 -15.33 0.49
N LYS A 67 8.78 -15.27 0.42
CA LYS A 67 7.98 -15.83 -0.68
C LYS A 67 7.59 -14.82 -1.74
N VAL A 68 8.07 -13.58 -1.63
CA VAL A 68 7.87 -12.59 -2.69
C VAL A 68 8.57 -13.11 -3.96
N PRO A 69 7.85 -13.17 -5.09
CA PRO A 69 8.44 -13.68 -6.34
C PRO A 69 9.65 -12.87 -6.79
N SER A 70 10.62 -13.54 -7.40
CA SER A 70 11.75 -12.86 -8.05
C SER A 70 11.38 -12.33 -9.43
N ASP A 71 10.39 -12.93 -10.08
CA ASP A 71 9.92 -12.54 -11.40
C ASP A 71 9.10 -11.26 -11.33
N ALA A 72 9.44 -10.29 -12.18
CA ALA A 72 8.78 -8.99 -12.21
C ALA A 72 7.28 -9.08 -12.54
N ILE A 73 6.91 -9.98 -13.45
CA ILE A 73 5.50 -10.16 -13.83
C ILE A 73 4.69 -10.75 -12.69
N GLU A 74 5.25 -11.73 -11.99
CA GLU A 74 4.59 -12.33 -10.83
C GLU A 74 4.43 -11.32 -9.69
N ARG A 75 5.39 -10.43 -9.48
CA ARG A 75 5.26 -9.32 -8.53
C ARG A 75 4.11 -8.39 -8.89
N VAL A 76 3.99 -8.04 -10.16
CA VAL A 76 2.88 -7.20 -10.64
C VAL A 76 1.54 -7.86 -10.39
N LYS A 77 1.41 -9.15 -10.68
CA LYS A 77 0.18 -9.91 -10.42
C LYS A 77 -0.18 -9.91 -8.94
N LEU A 78 0.80 -10.09 -8.07
CA LEU A 78 0.58 -10.08 -6.62
C LEU A 78 0.13 -8.70 -6.14
N LYS A 79 0.78 -7.65 -6.61
CA LYS A 79 0.37 -6.27 -6.28
C LYS A 79 -1.05 -5.98 -6.74
N MET A 80 -1.41 -6.38 -7.95
CA MET A 80 -2.75 -6.18 -8.50
C MET A 80 -3.80 -6.90 -7.66
N HIS A 81 -3.54 -8.14 -7.30
CA HIS A 81 -4.44 -8.91 -6.45
C HIS A 81 -4.67 -8.23 -5.10
N LEU A 82 -3.60 -7.79 -4.46
CA LEU A 82 -3.69 -7.15 -3.14
C LEU A 82 -4.38 -5.78 -3.21
N LYS A 83 -4.12 -5.01 -4.26
CA LYS A 83 -4.78 -3.71 -4.46
C LYS A 83 -6.27 -3.85 -4.74
N GLU A 84 -6.69 -4.88 -5.47
CA GLU A 84 -8.10 -5.13 -5.75
C GLU A 84 -8.92 -5.34 -4.46
N LEU A 85 -8.31 -5.91 -3.44
CA LEU A 85 -8.95 -6.12 -2.15
C LEU A 85 -9.44 -4.79 -1.53
N LEU A 86 -8.70 -3.72 -1.75
CA LEU A 86 -8.99 -2.40 -1.20
C LEU A 86 -9.83 -1.52 -2.12
N GLY A 87 -10.12 -2.00 -3.32
CA GLY A 87 -10.90 -1.29 -4.31
C GLY A 87 -10.07 -0.53 -5.33
N ALA A 88 -10.73 -0.10 -6.40
CA ALA A 88 -10.09 0.66 -7.48
C ALA A 88 -9.82 2.10 -7.05
N CYS A 89 -8.75 2.67 -7.58
CA CYS A 89 -8.39 4.09 -7.41
C CYS A 89 -8.08 4.50 -5.96
N VAL A 90 -7.67 3.56 -5.12
CA VAL A 90 -7.23 3.90 -3.76
C VAL A 90 -5.83 4.50 -3.78
N PRO A 91 -5.53 5.49 -2.93
CA PRO A 91 -4.22 6.12 -2.86
C PRO A 91 -3.22 5.25 -2.09
N LEU A 92 -2.89 4.12 -2.66
CA LEU A 92 -1.98 3.14 -2.08
C LEU A 92 -0.85 2.87 -3.05
N GLU A 93 0.38 3.07 -2.59
CA GLU A 93 1.56 2.63 -3.32
C GLU A 93 2.14 1.42 -2.61
N LEU A 94 2.09 0.27 -3.29
CA LEU A 94 2.47 -1.00 -2.74
C LEU A 94 3.83 -1.43 -3.26
N HIS A 95 4.72 -1.75 -2.32
CA HIS A 95 6.06 -2.24 -2.59
C HIS A 95 6.20 -3.67 -2.07
N LEU A 96 6.92 -4.49 -2.81
CA LEU A 96 7.23 -5.87 -2.40
C LEU A 96 8.73 -6.03 -2.29
N ALA A 97 9.18 -6.74 -1.26
CA ALA A 97 10.59 -7.01 -1.05
C ALA A 97 10.80 -8.36 -0.38
N THR A 98 11.90 -9.02 -0.74
CA THR A 98 12.42 -10.12 0.07
C THR A 98 13.11 -9.55 1.31
N PRO A 99 13.34 -10.38 2.36
CA PRO A 99 14.06 -9.89 3.54
C PRO A 99 15.45 -9.31 3.19
N GLU A 100 16.13 -9.88 2.21
CA GLU A 100 17.42 -9.39 1.75
C GLU A 100 17.33 -8.01 1.10
N GLU A 101 16.33 -7.82 0.21
CA GLU A 101 16.06 -6.52 -0.41
C GLU A 101 15.70 -5.47 0.63
N PHE A 102 14.93 -5.86 1.67
CA PHE A 102 14.59 -4.96 2.76
C PHE A 102 15.85 -4.49 3.51
N GLU A 103 16.73 -5.41 3.91
CA GLU A 103 17.95 -5.09 4.66
C GLU A 103 18.92 -4.25 3.84
N HIS A 104 19.09 -4.52 2.54
CA HIS A 104 20.09 -3.86 1.71
C HIS A 104 19.59 -2.59 1.02
N TRP A 105 18.28 -2.41 0.90
CA TRP A 105 17.72 -1.31 0.13
C TRP A 105 16.71 -0.49 0.90
N TYR A 106 15.55 -1.07 1.23
CA TYR A 106 14.41 -0.33 1.79
C TYR A 106 14.68 0.25 3.17
N LYS A 107 15.40 -0.44 3.99
CA LYS A 107 15.73 -0.02 5.36
C LYS A 107 16.43 1.35 5.39
N ARG A 108 17.12 1.73 4.33
CA ARG A 108 17.84 3.01 4.22
C ARG A 108 16.87 4.18 4.01
N PHE A 109 15.70 3.93 3.46
CA PHE A 109 14.73 4.98 3.10
C PHE A 109 13.57 5.07 4.08
N ILE A 110 13.38 4.07 4.91
CA ILE A 110 12.28 3.99 5.86
C ILE A 110 12.82 4.35 7.24
N ASP A 111 12.55 5.58 7.68
CA ASP A 111 12.95 6.08 8.98
C ASP A 111 11.81 6.00 10.01
N VAL A 112 10.60 6.36 9.60
CA VAL A 112 9.40 6.29 10.43
C VAL A 112 8.39 5.38 9.77
N TYR A 113 7.92 4.37 10.50
CA TYR A 113 6.96 3.41 9.97
C TYR A 113 6.05 2.85 11.06
N GLU A 114 4.92 2.31 10.65
CA GLU A 114 4.04 1.50 11.50
C GLU A 114 3.99 0.09 10.93
N GLU A 115 4.09 -0.90 11.77
CA GLU A 115 4.01 -2.32 11.36
C GLU A 115 2.64 -2.89 11.70
N PHE A 116 2.08 -3.66 10.77
CA PHE A 116 0.73 -4.21 10.85
C PHE A 116 0.71 -5.73 10.90
#